data_492a5cd51fecb375afe12e4c5704e6d1
#
_entry.id   492a5cd51fecb375afe12e4c5704e6d1
#
_cell.length_a   1.000
_cell.length_b   1.000
_cell.length_c   1.000
_cell.angle_alpha   90.00
_cell.angle_beta   90.00
_cell.angle_gamma   90.00
#
_symmetry.space_group_name_H-M   'P 1'
#
loop_
_entity.id
_entity.type
_entity.pdbx_description
1 polymer ?
#
loop_
_entity_poly.entity_id
_entity_poly.type
_entity_poly.pdbx_seq_one_letter_code
_entity_poly.pdbx_strand_id
1 'polypeptide(L)'
;MTTDRNDFSVVRFSTDDLPEKDRGAIWREHFGPSVFKVEIEPPPPNTPLKVDMAARSLPGLQLLSGLYTPGRMIRTRRLIAEDGNDDFILRINTSGAATVAAAGRKIDYACGAVLTNAAEVSARLIVPLSEALPSFEFHARSCRRL
;
A
#
# COMPACT_ATOMS: atom_id res chain seq x y z
N MET A 1 3.09 -30.46 -25.09
CA MET A 1 3.67 -30.87 -23.81
C MET A 1 4.04 -29.68 -22.99
N THR A 2 3.72 -29.74 -21.73
CA THR A 2 4.20 -28.90 -20.66
C THR A 2 3.41 -27.63 -20.45
N THR A 3 2.45 -27.80 -19.76
CA THR A 3 1.85 -27.10 -18.62
C THR A 3 2.62 -25.85 -18.22
N ASP A 4 2.23 -24.76 -18.78
CA ASP A 4 2.52 -23.45 -18.25
C ASP A 4 1.64 -23.30 -17.00
N ARG A 5 2.19 -23.67 -15.86
CA ARG A 5 1.60 -23.29 -14.59
C ARG A 5 1.84 -21.80 -14.45
N ASN A 6 0.84 -21.04 -14.77
CA ASN A 6 0.71 -19.66 -14.32
C ASN A 6 0.78 -19.68 -12.78
N ASP A 7 1.97 -19.47 -12.28
CA ASP A 7 2.25 -19.40 -10.85
C ASP A 7 1.83 -18.00 -10.35
N PHE A 8 0.52 -17.74 -10.38
CA PHE A 8 -0.08 -16.56 -9.78
C PHE A 8 -0.23 -16.82 -8.29
N SER A 9 0.75 -16.39 -7.50
CA SER A 9 0.57 -16.40 -6.06
C SER A 9 -0.35 -15.26 -5.64
N VAL A 10 -1.38 -15.60 -4.88
CA VAL A 10 -2.27 -14.62 -4.25
C VAL A 10 -2.12 -14.75 -2.75
N VAL A 11 -1.66 -13.69 -2.12
CA VAL A 11 -1.60 -13.58 -0.66
C VAL A 11 -2.72 -12.66 -0.21
N ARG A 12 -3.53 -13.11 0.72
CA ARG A 12 -4.60 -12.32 1.34
C ARG A 12 -4.28 -12.03 2.79
N PHE A 13 -4.65 -10.85 3.24
CA PHE A 13 -4.57 -10.44 4.62
C PHE A 13 -5.87 -9.72 5.00
N SER A 14 -6.48 -10.16 6.09
CA SER A 14 -7.63 -9.49 6.68
C SER A 14 -7.42 -9.33 8.18
N THR A 15 -7.72 -8.15 8.72
CA THR A 15 -7.74 -7.94 10.16
C THR A 15 -8.93 -8.63 10.83
N ASP A 16 -9.94 -9.02 10.07
CA ASP A 16 -11.10 -9.75 10.62
C ASP A 16 -10.71 -11.15 11.08
N ASP A 17 -9.62 -11.70 10.53
CA ASP A 17 -9.05 -13.00 10.92
C ASP A 17 -8.18 -12.92 12.20
N LEU A 18 -7.98 -11.72 12.75
CA LEU A 18 -7.09 -11.47 13.88
C LEU A 18 -7.84 -10.97 15.12
N PRO A 19 -7.38 -11.36 16.32
CA PRO A 19 -7.84 -10.74 17.56
C PRO A 19 -7.63 -9.22 17.53
N GLU A 20 -8.62 -8.45 17.96
CA GLU A 20 -8.60 -6.98 17.88
C GLU A 20 -7.33 -6.36 18.50
N LYS A 21 -6.88 -6.90 19.62
CA LYS A 21 -5.67 -6.44 20.34
C LYS A 21 -4.39 -6.58 19.51
N ASP A 22 -4.33 -7.51 18.56
CA ASP A 22 -3.12 -7.84 17.80
C ASP A 22 -3.09 -7.16 16.41
N ARG A 23 -4.24 -6.69 15.93
CA ARG A 23 -4.40 -6.12 14.58
C ARG A 23 -3.41 -5.01 14.28
N GLY A 24 -3.27 -4.05 15.19
CA GLY A 24 -2.41 -2.88 15.01
C GLY A 24 -0.93 -3.23 14.94
N ALA A 25 -0.46 -4.13 15.79
CA ALA A 25 0.92 -4.60 15.80
C ALA A 25 1.25 -5.36 14.51
N ILE A 26 0.42 -6.33 14.16
CA ILE A 26 0.61 -7.14 12.96
C ILE A 26 0.58 -6.27 11.69
N TRP A 27 -0.34 -5.33 11.59
CA TRP A 27 -0.41 -4.41 10.46
C TRP A 27 0.87 -3.57 10.29
N ARG A 28 1.36 -2.98 11.37
CA ARG A 28 2.56 -2.15 11.33
C ARG A 28 3.85 -2.93 11.12
N GLU A 29 4.01 -4.05 11.85
CA GLU A 29 5.28 -4.75 11.92
C GLU A 29 5.50 -5.71 10.76
N HIS A 30 4.43 -6.32 10.25
CA HIS A 30 4.53 -7.25 9.14
C HIS A 30 4.23 -6.60 7.79
N PHE A 31 3.13 -5.87 7.67
CA PHE A 31 2.72 -5.32 6.38
C PHE A 31 3.53 -4.10 5.95
N GLY A 32 3.80 -3.20 6.84
CA GLY A 32 4.56 -1.99 6.52
C GLY A 32 5.90 -2.31 5.86
N PRO A 33 6.81 -2.99 6.57
CA PRO A 33 8.14 -3.29 6.03
C PRO A 33 8.13 -4.33 4.92
N SER A 34 7.30 -5.37 5.03
CA SER A 34 7.40 -6.53 4.14
C SER A 34 6.71 -6.33 2.78
N VAL A 35 5.56 -5.67 2.76
CA VAL A 35 4.73 -5.55 1.56
C VAL A 35 4.87 -4.17 0.93
N PHE A 36 4.70 -3.13 1.73
CA PHE A 36 4.68 -1.76 1.22
C PHE A 36 6.02 -1.05 1.27
N LYS A 37 6.98 -1.57 2.05
CA LYS A 37 8.24 -0.87 2.33
C LYS A 37 8.01 0.55 2.87
N VAL A 38 7.06 0.67 3.80
CA VAL A 38 6.65 1.92 4.43
C VAL A 38 6.57 1.76 5.94
N GLU A 39 6.70 2.85 6.64
CA GLU A 39 6.32 2.97 8.04
C GLU A 39 4.82 3.29 8.10
N ILE A 40 4.09 2.58 8.95
CA ILE A 40 2.66 2.79 9.16
C ILE A 40 2.48 3.44 10.53
N GLU A 41 1.93 4.65 10.55
CA GLU A 41 1.52 5.29 11.80
C GLU A 41 0.21 4.64 12.29
N PRO A 42 0.05 4.44 13.61
CA PRO A 42 -1.19 3.90 14.14
C PRO A 42 -2.36 4.86 13.83
N PRO A 43 -3.57 4.32 13.67
CA PRO A 43 -4.76 5.16 13.54
C PRO A 43 -4.98 5.97 14.84
N PRO A 44 -5.75 7.06 14.76
CA PRO A 44 -6.14 7.80 15.94
C PRO A 44 -6.80 6.90 17.01
N PRO A 45 -6.70 7.25 18.31
CA PRO A 45 -7.38 6.51 19.36
C PRO A 45 -8.87 6.32 19.05
N ASN A 46 -9.42 5.16 19.40
CA ASN A 46 -10.82 4.78 19.17
C ASN A 46 -11.23 4.63 17.70
N THR A 47 -10.28 4.59 16.78
CA THR A 47 -10.55 4.26 15.39
C THR A 47 -10.40 2.75 15.19
N PRO A 48 -11.46 2.03 14.79
CA PRO A 48 -11.35 0.59 14.50
C PRO A 48 -10.36 0.36 13.37
N LEU A 49 -9.41 -0.52 13.56
CA LEU A 49 -8.49 -0.92 12.49
C LEU A 49 -9.15 -2.01 11.65
N LYS A 50 -9.44 -1.68 10.42
CA LYS A 50 -9.92 -2.62 9.42
C LYS A 50 -9.02 -2.56 8.19
N VAL A 51 -8.47 -3.72 7.83
CA VAL A 51 -7.65 -3.91 6.64
C VAL A 51 -8.08 -5.20 5.97
N ASP A 52 -8.33 -5.15 4.68
CA ASP A 52 -8.57 -6.32 3.85
C ASP A 52 -7.84 -6.12 2.53
N MET A 53 -6.84 -6.94 2.26
CA MET A 53 -5.93 -6.75 1.14
C MET A 53 -5.59 -8.06 0.45
N ALA A 54 -5.37 -7.97 -0.85
CA ALA A 54 -4.86 -9.05 -1.67
C ALA A 54 -3.64 -8.58 -2.46
N ALA A 55 -2.55 -9.32 -2.34
CA ALA A 55 -1.35 -9.14 -3.15
C ALA A 55 -1.29 -10.25 -4.20
N ARG A 56 -1.03 -9.88 -5.44
CA ARG A 56 -0.83 -10.80 -6.57
C ARG A 56 0.51 -10.51 -7.20
N SER A 57 1.31 -11.55 -7.33
CA SER A 57 2.62 -11.45 -7.94
C SER A 57 2.60 -12.06 -9.34
N LEU A 58 3.08 -11.29 -10.29
CA LEU A 58 3.28 -11.64 -11.69
C LEU A 58 4.74 -11.39 -12.04
N PRO A 59 5.30 -12.03 -13.06
CA PRO A 59 6.64 -11.70 -13.50
C PRO A 59 6.80 -10.21 -13.84
N GLY A 60 7.62 -9.50 -13.06
CA GLY A 60 7.87 -8.06 -13.23
C GLY A 60 6.71 -7.14 -12.82
N LEU A 61 5.66 -7.65 -12.20
CA LEU A 61 4.52 -6.85 -11.77
C LEU A 61 3.96 -7.36 -10.44
N GLN A 62 3.79 -6.50 -9.48
CA GLN A 62 3.05 -6.77 -8.27
C GLN A 62 1.76 -5.94 -8.25
N LEU A 63 0.64 -6.60 -8.05
CA LEU A 63 -0.66 -5.97 -7.87
C LEU A 63 -1.08 -6.06 -6.41
N LEU A 64 -1.49 -4.95 -5.86
CA LEU A 64 -1.98 -4.88 -4.50
C LEU A 64 -3.36 -4.19 -4.53
N SER A 65 -4.37 -4.86 -4.03
CA SER A 65 -5.73 -4.32 -3.97
C SER A 65 -6.33 -4.52 -2.59
N GLY A 66 -7.15 -3.59 -2.15
CA GLY A 66 -7.80 -3.73 -0.87
C GLY A 66 -8.31 -2.42 -0.29
N LEU A 67 -8.79 -2.52 0.92
CA LEU A 67 -9.27 -1.41 1.72
C LEU A 67 -8.54 -1.39 3.08
N TYR A 68 -8.36 -0.23 3.63
CA TYR A 68 -7.82 -0.07 4.97
C TYR A 68 -8.37 1.18 5.66
N THR A 69 -8.40 1.09 6.98
CA THR A 69 -8.82 2.20 7.84
C THR A 69 -7.93 3.43 7.64
N PRO A 70 -8.49 4.62 7.85
CA PRO A 70 -7.73 5.86 7.85
C PRO A 70 -6.43 5.76 8.65
N GLY A 71 -5.38 6.37 8.11
CA GLY A 71 -4.06 6.35 8.73
C GLY A 71 -3.02 7.02 7.85
N ARG A 72 -1.77 6.89 8.26
CA ARG A 72 -0.63 7.42 7.53
C ARG A 72 0.38 6.35 7.20
N MET A 73 0.85 6.37 5.97
CA MET A 73 1.95 5.53 5.50
C MET A 73 3.06 6.42 4.99
N ILE A 74 4.27 6.17 5.44
CA ILE A 74 5.43 7.02 5.14
C ILE A 74 6.53 6.18 4.50
N ARG A 75 6.90 6.53 3.29
CA ARG A 75 8.09 6.04 2.61
C ARG A 75 9.25 6.96 2.97
N THR A 76 10.06 6.57 3.91
CA THR A 76 11.18 7.38 4.41
C THR A 76 12.43 7.21 3.55
N ARG A 77 13.34 8.20 3.60
CA ARG A 77 14.65 8.10 2.94
C ARG A 77 15.47 6.92 3.47
N ARG A 78 15.31 6.58 4.75
CA ARG A 78 15.98 5.43 5.36
C ARG A 78 15.51 4.13 4.68
N LEU A 79 14.21 3.91 4.56
CA LEU A 79 13.67 2.72 3.91
C LEU A 79 14.07 2.62 2.43
N ILE A 80 14.14 3.75 1.74
CA ILE A 80 14.62 3.80 0.34
C ILE A 80 16.06 3.35 0.25
N ALA A 81 16.92 3.83 1.16
CA ALA A 81 18.33 3.44 1.18
C ALA A 81 18.55 1.96 1.56
N GLU A 82 17.68 1.41 2.40
CA GLU A 82 17.76 0.03 2.86
C GLU A 82 17.31 -0.98 1.80
N ASP A 83 16.29 -0.66 1.01
CA ASP A 83 15.70 -1.62 0.06
C ASP A 83 16.17 -1.45 -1.39
N GLY A 84 16.77 -0.30 -1.72
CA GLY A 84 17.26 -0.02 -3.08
C GLY A 84 16.21 -0.20 -4.18
N ASN A 85 14.92 -0.07 -3.82
CA ASN A 85 13.82 -0.32 -4.74
C ASN A 85 13.62 0.85 -5.69
N ASP A 86 13.75 0.61 -6.99
CA ASP A 86 13.57 1.53 -8.10
C ASP A 86 12.25 1.31 -8.87
N ASP A 87 11.32 0.56 -8.29
CA ASP A 87 10.02 0.28 -8.89
C ASP A 87 9.24 1.56 -9.21
N PHE A 88 8.44 1.48 -10.23
CA PHE A 88 7.44 2.50 -10.56
C PHE A 88 6.10 2.08 -9.96
N ILE A 89 5.50 2.97 -9.20
CA ILE A 89 4.24 2.72 -8.49
C ILE A 89 3.12 3.48 -9.17
N LEU A 90 2.07 2.75 -9.56
CA LEU A 90 0.79 3.29 -10.01
C LEU A 90 -0.24 3.03 -8.93
N ARG A 91 -0.90 4.08 -8.46
CA ARG A 91 -2.01 4.00 -7.51
C ARG A 91 -3.30 4.43 -8.16
N ILE A 92 -4.34 3.63 -7.98
CA ILE A 92 -5.70 3.95 -8.41
C ILE A 92 -6.56 4.00 -7.15
N ASN A 93 -7.18 5.13 -6.89
CA ASN A 93 -8.13 5.24 -5.79
C ASN A 93 -9.51 4.85 -6.28
N THR A 94 -10.05 3.77 -5.74
CA THR A 94 -11.34 3.22 -6.16
C THR A 94 -12.50 3.65 -5.27
N SER A 95 -12.21 4.19 -4.08
CA SER A 95 -13.23 4.80 -3.22
C SER A 95 -12.62 5.81 -2.23
N GLY A 96 -13.42 6.74 -1.75
CA GLY A 96 -13.00 7.76 -0.79
C GLY A 96 -12.02 8.78 -1.36
N ALA A 97 -11.26 9.40 -0.48
CA ALA A 97 -10.24 10.40 -0.81
C ALA A 97 -8.95 10.16 -0.02
N ALA A 98 -7.84 10.57 -0.57
CA ALA A 98 -6.55 10.52 0.10
C ALA A 98 -5.67 11.70 -0.31
N THR A 99 -4.62 11.94 0.45
CA THR A 99 -3.61 12.94 0.17
C THR A 99 -2.24 12.30 0.09
N VAL A 100 -1.46 12.65 -0.91
CA VAL A 100 -0.04 12.30 -1.00
C VAL A 100 0.81 13.57 -0.88
N ALA A 101 1.76 13.54 0.03
CA ALA A 101 2.79 14.57 0.14
C ALA A 101 4.13 13.97 -0.28
N ALA A 102 4.72 14.51 -1.34
CA ALA A 102 6.00 14.08 -1.88
C ALA A 102 6.73 15.24 -2.53
N ALA A 103 8.05 15.28 -2.41
CA ALA A 103 8.91 16.28 -3.03
C ALA A 103 8.43 17.75 -2.80
N GLY A 104 7.97 18.06 -1.59
CA GLY A 104 7.45 19.38 -1.22
C GLY A 104 6.06 19.73 -1.80
N ARG A 105 5.41 18.80 -2.48
CA ARG A 105 4.07 18.96 -3.03
C ARG A 105 3.06 18.12 -2.25
N LYS A 106 1.85 18.64 -2.16
CA LYS A 106 0.69 17.94 -1.59
C LYS A 106 -0.35 17.80 -2.68
N ILE A 107 -0.81 16.58 -2.89
CA ILE A 107 -1.79 16.23 -3.92
C ILE A 107 -2.94 15.51 -3.24
N ASP A 108 -4.12 16.09 -3.32
CA ASP A 108 -5.36 15.44 -2.89
C ASP A 108 -5.96 14.70 -4.09
N TYR A 109 -6.32 13.44 -3.91
CA TYR A 109 -6.91 12.64 -4.96
C TYR A 109 -8.12 11.86 -4.47
N ALA A 110 -9.21 11.96 -5.24
CA ALA A 110 -10.49 11.35 -4.97
C ALA A 110 -10.65 10.01 -5.71
N CYS A 111 -11.80 9.39 -5.54
CA CYS A 111 -12.19 8.20 -6.28
C CYS A 111 -12.05 8.40 -7.80
N GLY A 112 -11.48 7.42 -8.48
CA GLY A 112 -11.19 7.45 -9.91
C GLY A 112 -9.86 8.13 -10.29
N ALA A 113 -9.21 8.80 -9.35
CA ALA A 113 -7.92 9.42 -9.61
C ALA A 113 -6.78 8.39 -9.65
N VAL A 114 -5.82 8.66 -10.52
CA VAL A 114 -4.61 7.86 -10.69
C VAL A 114 -3.40 8.70 -10.31
N LEU A 115 -2.52 8.14 -9.50
CA LEU A 115 -1.27 8.75 -9.09
C LEU A 115 -0.11 7.84 -9.43
N THR A 116 0.95 8.40 -9.99
CA THR A 116 2.18 7.68 -10.28
C THR A 116 3.36 8.28 -9.53
N ASN A 117 4.26 7.44 -9.05
CA ASN A 117 5.55 7.86 -8.50
C ASN A 117 6.58 6.75 -8.58
N ALA A 118 7.85 7.11 -8.57
CA ALA A 118 8.93 6.15 -8.39
C ALA A 118 9.07 5.77 -6.90
N ALA A 119 9.43 4.53 -6.61
CA ALA A 119 9.60 4.05 -5.24
C ALA A 119 10.77 4.71 -4.51
N GLU A 120 11.74 5.25 -5.23
CA GLU A 120 12.86 6.04 -4.71
C GLU A 120 12.46 7.44 -4.19
N VAL A 121 11.22 7.85 -4.37
CA VAL A 121 10.73 9.14 -3.88
C VAL A 121 10.15 8.99 -2.48
N SER A 122 10.70 9.74 -1.52
CA SER A 122 10.12 9.85 -0.19
C SER A 122 8.74 10.47 -0.27
N ALA A 123 7.74 9.75 0.24
CA ALA A 123 6.35 10.16 0.15
C ALA A 123 5.59 9.82 1.43
N ARG A 124 4.56 10.61 1.71
CA ARG A 124 3.61 10.38 2.79
C ARG A 124 2.21 10.25 2.20
N LEU A 125 1.58 9.13 2.43
CA LEU A 125 0.17 8.91 2.12
C LEU A 125 -0.65 9.14 3.38
N ILE A 126 -1.66 9.98 3.29
CA ILE A 126 -2.59 10.31 4.37
C ILE A 126 -3.99 9.95 3.88
N VAL A 127 -4.64 9.05 4.58
CA VAL A 127 -6.04 8.71 4.36
C VAL A 127 -6.85 9.35 5.48
N PRO A 128 -7.74 10.30 5.17
CA PRO A 128 -8.53 10.99 6.17
C PRO A 128 -9.57 10.07 6.78
N LEU A 129 -10.02 10.41 7.99
CA LEU A 129 -11.21 9.84 8.60
C LEU A 129 -12.43 10.27 7.75
N SER A 130 -12.91 9.35 6.94
CA SER A 130 -14.15 9.49 6.17
C SER A 130 -15.06 8.33 6.53
N GLU A 131 -16.37 8.52 6.43
CA GLU A 131 -17.36 7.46 6.70
C GLU A 131 -17.27 6.31 5.70
N ALA A 132 -16.66 6.54 4.54
CA ALA A 132 -16.38 5.50 3.55
C ALA A 132 -14.93 4.98 3.71
N LEU A 133 -14.77 3.67 3.86
CA LEU A 133 -13.45 3.05 3.82
C LEU A 133 -12.86 3.22 2.42
N PRO A 134 -11.69 3.86 2.29
CA PRO A 134 -11.04 3.97 0.99
C PRO A 134 -10.56 2.61 0.53
N SER A 135 -10.83 2.28 -0.71
CA SER A 135 -10.22 1.14 -1.39
C SER A 135 -9.21 1.63 -2.43
N PHE A 136 -8.11 0.91 -2.54
CA PHE A 136 -7.01 1.25 -3.43
C PHE A 136 -6.58 0.04 -4.24
N GLU A 137 -6.20 0.29 -5.46
CA GLU A 137 -5.43 -0.64 -6.26
C GLU A 137 -4.02 -0.06 -6.46
N PHE A 138 -3.02 -0.85 -6.15
CA PHE A 138 -1.63 -0.52 -6.39
C PHE A 138 -1.09 -1.43 -7.48
N HIS A 139 -0.48 -0.84 -8.48
CA HIS A 139 0.27 -1.55 -9.49
C HIS A 139 1.73 -1.12 -9.35
N ALA A 140 2.58 -2.03 -8.91
CA ALA A 140 4.02 -1.83 -8.94
C ALA A 140 4.61 -2.61 -10.11
N ARG A 141 5.34 -1.94 -10.99
CA ARG A 141 6.08 -2.55 -12.07
C ARG A 141 7.57 -2.37 -11.80
N SER A 142 8.29 -3.47 -11.65
CA SER A 142 9.74 -3.43 -11.67
C SER A 142 10.21 -3.14 -13.08
N CYS A 143 10.76 -1.95 -13.32
CA CYS A 143 11.54 -1.67 -14.52
C CYS A 143 13.01 -1.94 -14.19
N ARG A 144 13.45 -3.20 -14.33
CA ARG A 144 14.88 -3.41 -14.42
C ARG A 144 15.36 -2.69 -15.68
N ARG A 145 16.23 -1.72 -15.51
CA ARG A 145 16.97 -1.14 -16.64
C ARG A 145 17.72 -2.27 -17.31
N LEU A 146 17.43 -2.49 -18.56
CA LEU A 146 18.21 -3.34 -19.46
C LEU A 146 19.62 -2.75 -19.62
#